data_c86054212abdd619e987b7afef16ed6b
#
_entry.id   c86054212abdd619e987b7afef16ed6b
#
_cell.length_a   1.000
_cell.length_b   1.000
_cell.length_c   1.000
_cell.angle_alpha   90.00
_cell.angle_beta   90.00
_cell.angle_gamma   90.00
#
_symmetry.space_group_name_H-M   'P 1'
#
loop_
_entity.id
_entity.type
_entity.pdbx_description
1 polymer ?
#
loop_
_entity_poly.entity_id
_entity_poly.type
_entity_poly.pdbx_seq_one_letter_code
_entity_poly.pdbx_strand_id
1 'polypeptide(L)'
;TDSIDLDAEIDKITKQKEALLLQHGYPADYLKPVYECADCKDTGYIDGRKCHCFEKLIVQYLYSQSNLKDVLEHENFSHFNLDFYPDDYTEEATGETPRDNMRHVLETVKSYLSGFSDTPGNLLLYGNTGVGKTFLTNCIAKELLDKSHTVVYLTSLKLFDILESCKFDRDLSQTRKNASLSYLLSSDLLIIDDLGTELNNSFTSSQLYHCIDTRLTNHRSTIISTNLSFDDLRERYSERIFSRITSNYTLLKITGDDIRLKKAIMQH
;
A
#
# COMPACT_ATOMS: atom_id res chain seq x y z
N THR A 1 24.88 57.68 -11.38
CA THR A 1 23.99 56.53 -11.63
C THR A 1 23.45 56.08 -10.28
N ASP A 2 22.23 56.56 -9.96
CA ASP A 2 21.51 56.19 -8.78
C ASP A 2 21.28 54.69 -8.81
N SER A 3 21.85 53.95 -7.86
CA SER A 3 21.53 52.54 -7.66
C SER A 3 20.11 52.45 -7.11
N ILE A 4 19.17 52.00 -7.92
CA ILE A 4 17.81 51.73 -7.48
C ILE A 4 17.91 50.65 -6.41
N ASP A 5 17.45 50.95 -5.19
CA ASP A 5 17.27 49.94 -4.15
C ASP A 5 16.08 49.04 -4.53
N LEU A 6 16.42 47.89 -5.09
CA LEU A 6 15.45 46.97 -5.64
C LEU A 6 14.49 46.45 -4.58
N ASP A 7 14.99 46.24 -3.35
CA ASP A 7 14.20 45.73 -2.23
C ASP A 7 13.15 46.76 -1.76
N ALA A 8 13.54 48.04 -1.71
CA ALA A 8 12.62 49.13 -1.35
C ALA A 8 11.52 49.32 -2.43
N GLU A 9 11.84 49.15 -3.72
CA GLU A 9 10.83 49.26 -4.77
C GLU A 9 9.90 48.05 -4.83
N ILE A 10 10.40 46.82 -4.55
CA ILE A 10 9.58 45.61 -4.41
C ILE A 10 8.60 45.75 -3.24
N ASP A 11 9.07 46.23 -2.09
CA ASP A 11 8.20 46.45 -0.91
C ASP A 11 7.11 47.47 -1.19
N LYS A 12 7.41 48.54 -1.89
CA LYS A 12 6.45 49.60 -2.28
C LYS A 12 5.36 49.02 -3.21
N ILE A 13 5.77 48.28 -4.26
CA ILE A 13 4.83 47.63 -5.19
C ILE A 13 3.97 46.60 -4.46
N THR A 14 4.54 45.82 -3.52
CA THR A 14 3.81 44.83 -2.73
C THR A 14 2.72 45.50 -1.87
N LYS A 15 3.03 46.59 -1.19
CA LYS A 15 2.05 47.37 -0.41
C LYS A 15 0.95 47.98 -1.29
N GLN A 16 1.29 48.48 -2.47
CA GLN A 16 0.31 49.01 -3.43
C GLN A 16 -0.64 47.89 -3.93
N LYS A 17 -0.11 46.73 -4.23
CA LYS A 17 -0.91 45.55 -4.63
C LYS A 17 -1.89 45.12 -3.51
N GLU A 18 -1.41 45.05 -2.28
CA GLU A 18 -2.25 44.65 -1.11
C GLU A 18 -3.36 45.70 -0.87
N ALA A 19 -3.05 46.97 -0.95
CA ALA A 19 -4.03 48.03 -0.81
C ALA A 19 -5.12 48.00 -1.90
N LEU A 20 -4.75 47.71 -3.16
CA LEU A 20 -5.70 47.52 -4.25
C LEU A 20 -6.61 46.34 -4.05
N LEU A 21 -6.06 45.19 -3.59
CA LEU A 21 -6.87 43.99 -3.27
C LEU A 21 -7.91 44.28 -2.20
N LEU A 22 -7.50 44.90 -1.10
CA LEU A 22 -8.40 45.28 0.00
C LEU A 22 -9.46 46.27 -0.45
N GLN A 23 -9.11 47.25 -1.29
CA GLN A 23 -10.07 48.23 -1.82
C GLN A 23 -11.15 47.62 -2.69
N HIS A 24 -10.85 46.46 -3.34
CA HIS A 24 -11.80 45.72 -4.16
C HIS A 24 -12.45 44.55 -3.43
N GLY A 25 -12.31 44.46 -2.11
CA GLY A 25 -12.95 43.44 -1.29
C GLY A 25 -12.27 42.07 -1.29
N TYR A 26 -11.05 41.96 -1.79
CA TYR A 26 -10.26 40.73 -1.76
C TYR A 26 -9.29 40.74 -0.57
N PRO A 27 -8.97 39.60 0.03
CA PRO A 27 -7.94 39.49 1.06
C PRO A 27 -6.56 39.85 0.49
N ALA A 28 -5.65 40.35 1.33
CA ALA A 28 -4.31 40.83 0.90
C ALA A 28 -3.46 39.69 0.26
N ASP A 29 -3.76 38.44 0.60
CA ASP A 29 -3.09 37.22 0.10
C ASP A 29 -3.82 36.55 -1.06
N TYR A 30 -4.88 37.18 -1.61
CA TYR A 30 -5.71 36.59 -2.69
C TYR A 30 -4.91 36.10 -3.90
N LEU A 31 -3.81 36.78 -4.23
CA LEU A 31 -2.93 36.43 -5.36
C LEU A 31 -1.75 35.54 -4.94
N LYS A 32 -1.66 35.14 -3.67
CA LYS A 32 -0.62 34.20 -3.28
C LYS A 32 -0.90 32.83 -3.89
N PRO A 33 0.09 32.12 -4.45
CA PRO A 33 -0.09 30.78 -4.95
C PRO A 33 -0.59 29.87 -3.83
N VAL A 34 -1.65 29.11 -4.11
CA VAL A 34 -2.12 28.03 -3.24
C VAL A 34 -1.46 26.75 -3.74
N TYR A 35 -0.68 26.11 -2.89
CA TYR A 35 0.02 24.88 -3.25
C TYR A 35 -0.73 23.69 -2.66
N GLU A 36 -0.91 22.61 -3.44
CA GLU A 36 -1.42 21.32 -2.95
C GLU A 36 -0.38 20.64 -2.05
N CYS A 37 0.90 20.78 -2.38
CA CYS A 37 2.00 20.30 -1.56
C CYS A 37 2.79 21.49 -0.99
N ALA A 38 2.68 21.69 0.32
CA ALA A 38 3.38 22.77 1.02
C ALA A 38 4.91 22.60 0.99
N ASP A 39 5.41 21.36 0.97
CA ASP A 39 6.83 21.07 1.10
C ASP A 39 7.62 21.41 -0.17
N CYS A 40 7.12 21.00 -1.34
CA CYS A 40 7.81 21.27 -2.61
C CYS A 40 7.16 22.40 -3.42
N LYS A 41 6.07 23.00 -2.94
CA LYS A 41 5.30 24.02 -3.66
C LYS A 41 4.95 23.56 -5.08
N ASP A 42 4.45 22.33 -5.20
CA ASP A 42 4.00 21.64 -6.43
C ASP A 42 5.10 21.42 -7.49
N THR A 43 6.36 21.64 -7.16
CA THR A 43 7.48 21.33 -8.07
C THR A 43 7.77 19.84 -8.17
N GLY A 44 7.29 19.02 -7.22
CA GLY A 44 7.57 17.60 -7.13
C GLY A 44 8.98 17.27 -6.62
N TYR A 45 9.82 18.26 -6.31
CA TYR A 45 11.21 18.07 -5.87
C TYR A 45 11.57 18.99 -4.72
N ILE A 46 12.43 18.52 -3.81
CA ILE A 46 13.05 19.26 -2.72
C ILE A 46 14.55 18.94 -2.76
N ASP A 47 15.40 19.94 -2.94
CA ASP A 47 16.87 19.81 -3.00
C ASP A 47 17.35 18.71 -3.98
N GLY A 48 16.70 18.62 -5.15
CA GLY A 48 17.03 17.63 -6.17
C GLY A 48 16.53 16.21 -5.88
N ARG A 49 15.83 15.98 -4.74
CA ARG A 49 15.18 14.71 -4.40
C ARG A 49 13.68 14.79 -4.69
N LYS A 50 13.09 13.67 -5.07
CA LYS A 50 11.63 13.60 -5.27
C LYS A 50 10.90 13.90 -3.97
N CYS A 51 9.90 14.78 -4.06
CA CYS A 51 9.00 15.05 -2.96
C CYS A 51 7.98 13.89 -2.83
N HIS A 52 7.47 13.67 -1.63
CA HIS A 52 6.42 12.68 -1.36
C HIS A 52 5.18 12.84 -2.26
N CYS A 53 4.80 14.06 -2.63
CA CYS A 53 3.68 14.32 -3.53
C CYS A 53 3.93 13.77 -4.93
N PHE A 54 5.15 13.86 -5.44
CA PHE A 54 5.54 13.28 -6.73
C PHE A 54 5.58 11.76 -6.68
N GLU A 55 6.06 11.20 -5.59
CA GLU A 55 6.00 9.75 -5.35
C GLU A 55 4.55 9.28 -5.32
N LYS A 56 3.66 9.98 -4.61
CA LYS A 56 2.22 9.72 -4.59
C LYS A 56 1.59 9.75 -5.99
N LEU A 57 1.93 10.73 -6.82
CA LEU A 57 1.45 10.82 -8.20
C LEU A 57 1.90 9.63 -9.06
N ILE A 58 3.15 9.19 -8.92
CA ILE A 58 3.64 7.99 -9.62
C ILE A 58 2.81 6.77 -9.19
N VAL A 59 2.51 6.63 -7.89
CA VAL A 59 1.66 5.57 -7.37
C VAL A 59 0.28 5.62 -7.99
N GLN A 60 -0.39 6.75 -7.93
CA GLN A 60 -1.71 6.93 -8.50
C GLN A 60 -1.72 6.62 -10.00
N TYR A 61 -0.66 7.00 -10.73
CA TYR A 61 -0.52 6.69 -12.15
C TYR A 61 -0.35 5.18 -12.40
N LEU A 62 0.48 4.49 -11.62
CA LEU A 62 0.63 3.04 -11.71
C LEU A 62 -0.67 2.30 -11.35
N TYR A 63 -1.42 2.82 -10.37
CA TYR A 63 -2.73 2.30 -10.00
C TYR A 63 -3.81 2.57 -11.03
N SER A 64 -3.82 3.75 -11.67
CA SER A 64 -4.80 4.06 -12.73
C SER A 64 -4.66 3.15 -13.95
N GLN A 65 -3.47 2.58 -14.16
CA GLN A 65 -3.19 1.57 -15.18
C GLN A 65 -3.67 0.16 -14.81
N SER A 66 -4.05 -0.10 -13.52
CA SER A 66 -4.32 -1.43 -12.99
C SER A 66 -5.77 -1.57 -12.62
N ASN A 67 -6.81 -1.17 -13.10
CA ASN A 67 -8.22 -1.36 -12.69
C ASN A 67 -8.47 -1.44 -11.15
N LEU A 68 -7.42 -1.23 -10.33
CA LEU A 68 -7.50 -1.38 -8.88
C LEU A 68 -8.40 -0.31 -8.26
N LYS A 69 -8.47 0.88 -8.86
CA LYS A 69 -9.36 1.94 -8.37
C LYS A 69 -10.81 1.47 -8.35
N ASP A 70 -11.26 0.87 -9.46
CA ASP A 70 -12.63 0.37 -9.58
C ASP A 70 -12.89 -0.79 -8.60
N VAL A 71 -11.89 -1.66 -8.39
CA VAL A 71 -11.97 -2.75 -7.41
C VAL A 71 -12.13 -2.18 -6.00
N LEU A 72 -11.32 -1.19 -5.60
CA LEU A 72 -11.38 -0.60 -4.25
C LEU A 72 -12.65 0.19 -3.97
N GLU A 73 -13.37 0.67 -4.99
CA GLU A 73 -14.70 1.26 -4.82
C GLU A 73 -15.73 0.23 -4.34
N HIS A 74 -15.57 -1.04 -4.70
CA HIS A 74 -16.47 -2.14 -4.36
C HIS A 74 -15.91 -3.06 -3.26
N GLU A 75 -14.61 -3.16 -3.12
CA GLU A 75 -13.94 -4.00 -2.12
C GLU A 75 -13.29 -3.12 -1.02
N ASN A 76 -14.10 -2.70 -0.06
CA ASN A 76 -13.72 -1.85 1.07
C ASN A 76 -14.53 -2.21 2.32
N PHE A 77 -14.23 -1.62 3.48
CA PHE A 77 -14.89 -1.95 4.74
C PHE A 77 -16.39 -1.63 4.76
N SER A 78 -16.89 -0.69 3.96
CA SER A 78 -18.33 -0.40 3.89
C SER A 78 -19.13 -1.53 3.21
N HIS A 79 -18.48 -2.34 2.40
CA HIS A 79 -19.06 -3.51 1.73
C HIS A 79 -18.68 -4.83 2.40
N PHE A 80 -17.95 -4.78 3.53
CA PHE A 80 -17.59 -5.98 4.27
C PHE A 80 -18.81 -6.54 5.00
N ASN A 81 -19.13 -7.83 4.75
CA ASN A 81 -20.28 -8.47 5.38
C ASN A 81 -19.84 -9.73 6.15
N LEU A 82 -20.04 -9.72 7.48
CA LEU A 82 -19.77 -10.84 8.36
C LEU A 82 -20.73 -12.02 8.17
N ASP A 83 -21.90 -11.85 7.55
CA ASP A 83 -22.88 -12.92 7.33
C ASP A 83 -22.38 -14.00 6.36
N PHE A 84 -21.32 -13.71 5.60
CA PHE A 84 -20.66 -14.73 4.80
C PHE A 84 -19.88 -15.75 5.63
N TYR A 85 -19.59 -15.45 6.89
CA TYR A 85 -18.86 -16.31 7.81
C TYR A 85 -19.85 -17.02 8.73
N PRO A 86 -19.93 -18.36 8.66
CA PRO A 86 -20.85 -19.14 9.48
C PRO A 86 -20.48 -19.10 10.96
N ASP A 87 -21.50 -19.30 11.81
CA ASP A 87 -21.38 -19.42 13.27
C ASP A 87 -22.00 -20.71 13.83
N ASP A 88 -22.36 -21.62 12.94
CA ASP A 88 -23.02 -22.88 13.24
C ASP A 88 -22.06 -24.08 13.44
N TYR A 89 -20.76 -23.85 13.19
CA TYR A 89 -19.71 -24.82 13.45
C TYR A 89 -18.42 -24.17 13.95
N THR A 90 -17.58 -24.99 14.59
CA THR A 90 -16.27 -24.57 15.12
C THR A 90 -15.16 -25.24 14.32
N GLU A 91 -14.18 -24.46 13.92
CA GLU A 91 -12.97 -24.94 13.22
C GLU A 91 -12.00 -25.58 14.23
N GLU A 92 -11.58 -26.83 14.02
CA GLU A 92 -10.64 -27.53 14.91
C GLU A 92 -9.30 -26.77 15.05
N ALA A 93 -8.86 -26.11 13.97
CA ALA A 93 -7.56 -25.44 13.92
C ALA A 93 -7.49 -24.15 14.74
N THR A 94 -8.61 -23.50 15.03
CA THR A 94 -8.66 -22.24 15.80
C THR A 94 -9.44 -22.37 17.09
N GLY A 95 -10.33 -23.36 17.21
CA GLY A 95 -11.25 -23.51 18.32
C GLY A 95 -12.40 -22.49 18.32
N GLU A 96 -12.58 -21.76 17.22
CA GLU A 96 -13.56 -20.69 17.06
C GLU A 96 -14.49 -20.94 15.89
N THR A 97 -15.65 -20.26 15.87
CA THR A 97 -16.46 -20.22 14.66
C THR A 97 -15.78 -19.33 13.59
N PRO A 98 -16.00 -19.57 12.30
CA PRO A 98 -15.47 -18.67 11.25
C PRO A 98 -15.86 -17.21 11.45
N ARG A 99 -17.06 -16.94 11.98
CA ARG A 99 -17.52 -15.58 12.27
C ARG A 99 -16.75 -14.93 13.42
N ASP A 100 -16.49 -15.64 14.50
CA ASP A 100 -15.71 -15.14 15.62
C ASP A 100 -14.24 -14.97 15.26
N ASN A 101 -13.68 -15.91 14.52
CA ASN A 101 -12.34 -15.78 13.95
C ASN A 101 -12.23 -14.48 13.10
N MET A 102 -13.19 -14.24 12.21
CA MET A 102 -13.17 -13.04 11.39
C MET A 102 -13.35 -11.74 12.21
N ARG A 103 -14.13 -11.76 13.31
CA ARG A 103 -14.22 -10.61 14.24
C ARG A 103 -12.85 -10.28 14.85
N HIS A 104 -12.12 -11.29 15.35
CA HIS A 104 -10.78 -11.13 15.90
C HIS A 104 -9.79 -10.63 14.84
N VAL A 105 -9.87 -11.15 13.61
CA VAL A 105 -9.07 -10.66 12.48
C VAL A 105 -9.36 -9.18 12.22
N LEU A 106 -10.63 -8.78 12.17
CA LEU A 106 -11.02 -7.38 11.93
C LEU A 106 -10.59 -6.44 13.07
N GLU A 107 -10.64 -6.87 14.32
CA GLU A 107 -10.14 -6.10 15.47
C GLU A 107 -8.64 -5.88 15.35
N THR A 108 -7.88 -6.91 15.00
CA THR A 108 -6.43 -6.81 14.77
C THR A 108 -6.11 -5.87 13.60
N VAL A 109 -6.86 -5.98 12.50
CA VAL A 109 -6.70 -5.09 11.34
C VAL A 109 -7.05 -3.63 11.69
N LYS A 110 -8.10 -3.39 12.48
CA LYS A 110 -8.43 -2.03 12.95
C LYS A 110 -7.32 -1.46 13.83
N SER A 111 -6.76 -2.25 14.74
CA SER A 111 -5.61 -1.85 15.55
C SER A 111 -4.40 -1.53 14.70
N TYR A 112 -4.09 -2.37 13.71
CA TYR A 112 -3.03 -2.14 12.73
C TYR A 112 -3.21 -0.82 11.97
N LEU A 113 -4.42 -0.55 11.47
CA LEU A 113 -4.73 0.69 10.72
C LEU A 113 -4.68 1.94 11.60
N SER A 114 -5.05 1.85 12.87
CA SER A 114 -4.99 2.97 13.81
C SER A 114 -3.56 3.32 14.23
N GLY A 115 -2.69 2.32 14.35
CA GLY A 115 -1.28 2.49 14.72
C GLY A 115 -0.32 2.63 13.54
N PHE A 116 -0.81 2.61 12.31
CA PHE A 116 0.03 2.48 11.11
C PHE A 116 1.10 3.57 10.96
N SER A 117 0.77 4.81 11.28
CA SER A 117 1.71 5.95 11.18
C SER A 117 2.81 5.92 12.23
N ASP A 118 2.54 5.37 13.41
CA ASP A 118 3.45 5.41 14.56
C ASP A 118 4.31 4.13 14.64
N THR A 119 3.67 2.99 14.44
CA THR A 119 4.29 1.67 14.56
C THR A 119 3.86 0.76 13.42
N PRO A 120 4.40 0.97 12.20
CA PRO A 120 4.03 0.16 11.06
C PRO A 120 4.42 -1.31 11.31
N GLY A 121 3.42 -2.18 11.38
CA GLY A 121 3.58 -3.62 11.53
C GLY A 121 3.51 -4.35 10.19
N ASN A 122 3.63 -5.68 10.24
CA ASN A 122 3.45 -6.54 9.06
C ASN A 122 2.36 -7.56 9.34
N LEU A 123 1.59 -7.95 8.32
CA LEU A 123 0.53 -8.94 8.45
C LEU A 123 0.74 -10.10 7.46
N LEU A 124 0.54 -11.31 7.92
CA LEU A 124 0.35 -12.49 7.06
C LEU A 124 -1.10 -12.95 7.17
N LEU A 125 -1.87 -12.83 6.08
CA LEU A 125 -3.21 -13.36 5.96
C LEU A 125 -3.12 -14.75 5.29
N TYR A 126 -3.50 -15.81 6.00
CA TYR A 126 -3.42 -17.15 5.46
C TYR A 126 -4.70 -17.95 5.73
N GLY A 127 -4.97 -18.95 4.89
CA GLY A 127 -6.18 -19.77 4.96
C GLY A 127 -6.63 -20.22 3.58
N ASN A 128 -7.70 -20.97 3.52
CA ASN A 128 -8.20 -21.59 2.29
C ASN A 128 -8.53 -20.57 1.20
N THR A 129 -8.68 -21.03 -0.03
CA THR A 129 -9.16 -20.19 -1.14
C THR A 129 -10.58 -19.72 -0.88
N GLY A 130 -10.90 -18.49 -1.28
CA GLY A 130 -12.26 -17.94 -1.23
C GLY A 130 -12.71 -17.42 0.15
N VAL A 131 -11.91 -17.53 1.22
CA VAL A 131 -12.28 -17.08 2.57
C VAL A 131 -12.20 -15.55 2.78
N GLY A 132 -11.88 -14.75 1.73
CA GLY A 132 -11.92 -13.29 1.79
C GLY A 132 -10.58 -12.58 2.04
N LYS A 133 -9.42 -13.27 1.94
CA LYS A 133 -8.09 -12.66 2.13
C LYS A 133 -7.85 -11.44 1.23
N THR A 134 -8.03 -11.60 -0.08
CA THR A 134 -7.90 -10.52 -1.10
C THR A 134 -8.86 -9.38 -0.83
N PHE A 135 -10.12 -9.66 -0.46
CA PHE A 135 -11.08 -8.63 -0.10
C PHE A 135 -10.60 -7.80 1.11
N LEU A 136 -10.07 -8.47 2.13
CA LEU A 136 -9.55 -7.79 3.32
C LEU A 136 -8.29 -6.96 3.02
N THR A 137 -7.37 -7.45 2.16
CA THR A 137 -6.21 -6.66 1.73
C THR A 137 -6.62 -5.44 0.93
N ASN A 138 -7.68 -5.52 0.10
CA ASN A 138 -8.26 -4.39 -0.61
C ASN A 138 -8.89 -3.37 0.35
N CYS A 139 -9.60 -3.82 1.38
CA CYS A 139 -10.12 -2.93 2.44
C CYS A 139 -8.99 -2.14 3.11
N ILE A 140 -7.90 -2.81 3.48
CA ILE A 140 -6.74 -2.18 4.12
C ILE A 140 -6.08 -1.18 3.16
N ALA A 141 -5.88 -1.57 1.89
CA ALA A 141 -5.30 -0.72 0.87
C ALA A 141 -6.10 0.58 0.69
N LYS A 142 -7.43 0.46 0.56
CA LYS A 142 -8.35 1.61 0.41
C LYS A 142 -8.24 2.56 1.59
N GLU A 143 -8.32 2.05 2.81
CA GLU A 143 -8.26 2.86 4.03
C GLU A 143 -6.95 3.64 4.16
N LEU A 144 -5.81 3.03 3.82
CA LEU A 144 -4.50 3.69 3.87
C LEU A 144 -4.28 4.67 2.72
N LEU A 145 -4.79 4.38 1.51
CA LEU A 145 -4.77 5.32 0.39
C LEU A 145 -5.61 6.57 0.70
N ASP A 146 -6.78 6.40 1.32
CA ASP A 146 -7.63 7.53 1.74
C ASP A 146 -6.94 8.41 2.80
N LYS A 147 -6.11 7.82 3.64
CA LYS A 147 -5.25 8.52 4.61
C LYS A 147 -3.95 9.06 4.01
N SER A 148 -3.81 9.03 2.69
CA SER A 148 -2.66 9.55 1.94
C SER A 148 -1.35 8.80 2.12
N HIS A 149 -1.38 7.54 2.59
CA HIS A 149 -0.21 6.67 2.59
C HIS A 149 0.10 6.13 1.20
N THR A 150 1.37 5.87 0.95
CA THR A 150 1.81 5.22 -0.30
C THR A 150 1.63 3.72 -0.18
N VAL A 151 0.71 3.15 -0.97
CA VAL A 151 0.43 1.71 -0.98
C VAL A 151 0.80 1.12 -2.35
N VAL A 152 1.58 0.06 -2.36
CA VAL A 152 1.85 -0.76 -3.55
C VAL A 152 1.11 -2.08 -3.38
N TYR A 153 0.19 -2.37 -4.30
CA TYR A 153 -0.58 -3.62 -4.33
C TYR A 153 -0.19 -4.44 -5.55
N LEU A 154 0.33 -5.63 -5.34
CA LEU A 154 0.75 -6.54 -6.41
C LEU A 154 0.36 -7.97 -6.08
N THR A 155 -0.09 -8.72 -7.08
CA THR A 155 -0.08 -10.19 -6.98
C THR A 155 1.36 -10.67 -6.96
N SER A 156 1.62 -11.85 -6.40
CA SER A 156 2.97 -12.43 -6.39
C SER A 156 3.54 -12.56 -7.81
N LEU A 157 2.73 -12.99 -8.78
CA LEU A 157 3.13 -13.05 -10.19
C LEU A 157 3.64 -11.69 -10.70
N LYS A 158 2.87 -10.62 -10.46
CA LYS A 158 3.24 -9.28 -10.92
C LYS A 158 4.47 -8.73 -10.23
N LEU A 159 4.64 -9.03 -8.94
CA LEU A 159 5.85 -8.68 -8.20
C LEU A 159 7.08 -9.29 -8.85
N PHE A 160 7.05 -10.59 -9.14
CA PHE A 160 8.21 -11.28 -9.73
C PHE A 160 8.46 -10.88 -11.17
N ASP A 161 7.43 -10.61 -11.99
CA ASP A 161 7.59 -10.01 -13.32
C ASP A 161 8.37 -8.69 -13.28
N ILE A 162 8.04 -7.82 -12.33
CA ILE A 162 8.73 -6.54 -12.14
C ILE A 162 10.19 -6.76 -11.72
N LEU A 163 10.43 -7.64 -10.74
CA LEU A 163 11.77 -7.93 -10.23
C LEU A 163 12.65 -8.58 -11.31
N GLU A 164 12.08 -9.48 -12.13
CA GLU A 164 12.76 -10.12 -13.25
C GLU A 164 13.11 -9.11 -14.35
N SER A 165 12.15 -8.26 -14.74
CA SER A 165 12.38 -7.19 -15.72
C SER A 165 13.46 -6.22 -15.25
N CYS A 166 13.44 -5.83 -13.96
CA CYS A 166 14.48 -4.97 -13.40
C CYS A 166 15.88 -5.60 -13.46
N LYS A 167 15.99 -6.92 -13.35
CA LYS A 167 17.28 -7.62 -13.33
C LYS A 167 17.80 -7.97 -14.72
N PHE A 168 16.95 -8.46 -15.60
CA PHE A 168 17.36 -9.11 -16.86
C PHE A 168 17.03 -8.31 -18.11
N ASP A 169 16.04 -7.43 -18.09
CA ASP A 169 15.67 -6.64 -19.25
C ASP A 169 16.76 -5.61 -19.57
N ARG A 170 17.38 -5.75 -20.74
CA ARG A 170 18.46 -4.86 -21.22
C ARG A 170 17.93 -3.57 -21.84
N ASP A 171 16.69 -3.58 -22.30
CA ASP A 171 16.07 -2.45 -22.97
C ASP A 171 15.47 -1.44 -21.95
N LEU A 172 15.24 -1.88 -20.70
CA LEU A 172 14.83 -0.98 -19.63
C LEU A 172 16.00 -0.09 -19.20
N SER A 173 15.80 1.23 -19.25
CA SER A 173 16.81 2.16 -18.77
C SER A 173 17.09 1.96 -17.27
N GLN A 174 18.34 2.18 -16.84
CA GLN A 174 18.75 2.04 -15.44
C GLN A 174 17.91 2.95 -14.53
N THR A 175 17.51 4.11 -15.01
CA THR A 175 16.65 5.06 -14.27
C THR A 175 15.27 4.44 -13.97
N ARG A 176 14.66 3.75 -14.94
CA ARG A 176 13.36 3.08 -14.73
C ARG A 176 13.48 1.90 -13.79
N LYS A 177 14.52 1.07 -13.92
CA LYS A 177 14.80 -0.04 -13.00
C LYS A 177 14.92 0.44 -11.56
N ASN A 178 15.76 1.46 -11.34
CA ASN A 178 15.97 2.03 -10.02
C ASN A 178 14.69 2.66 -9.46
N ALA A 179 13.88 3.33 -10.28
CA ALA A 179 12.62 3.91 -9.85
C ALA A 179 11.62 2.82 -9.41
N SER A 180 11.46 1.75 -10.19
CA SER A 180 10.54 0.64 -9.86
C SER A 180 10.95 -0.07 -8.57
N LEU A 181 12.24 -0.40 -8.42
CA LEU A 181 12.77 -1.06 -7.21
C LEU A 181 12.69 -0.14 -6.00
N SER A 182 13.10 1.12 -6.14
CA SER A 182 12.99 2.12 -5.06
C SER A 182 11.55 2.21 -4.57
N TYR A 183 10.61 2.20 -5.48
CA TYR A 183 9.19 2.30 -5.20
C TYR A 183 8.67 1.11 -4.40
N LEU A 184 8.99 -0.12 -4.86
CA LEU A 184 8.64 -1.36 -4.13
C LEU A 184 9.22 -1.37 -2.71
N LEU A 185 10.44 -0.85 -2.54
CA LEU A 185 11.16 -0.95 -1.27
C LEU A 185 10.87 0.22 -0.31
N SER A 186 10.46 1.40 -0.83
CA SER A 186 10.24 2.61 -0.02
C SER A 186 8.79 2.96 0.28
N SER A 187 7.81 2.38 -0.43
CA SER A 187 6.38 2.61 -0.16
C SER A 187 6.04 2.32 1.31
N ASP A 188 5.09 3.05 1.89
CA ASP A 188 4.68 2.85 3.28
C ASP A 188 4.12 1.44 3.48
N LEU A 189 3.30 0.96 2.55
CA LEU A 189 2.77 -0.40 2.53
C LEU A 189 3.04 -1.08 1.19
N LEU A 190 3.55 -2.31 1.23
CA LEU A 190 3.55 -3.26 0.13
C LEU A 190 2.57 -4.40 0.44
N ILE A 191 1.62 -4.65 -0.45
CA ILE A 191 0.74 -5.82 -0.39
C ILE A 191 1.20 -6.81 -1.47
N ILE A 192 1.53 -8.02 -1.05
CA ILE A 192 1.83 -9.16 -1.91
C ILE A 192 0.66 -10.14 -1.80
N ASP A 193 -0.21 -10.10 -2.80
CA ASP A 193 -1.42 -10.92 -2.80
C ASP A 193 -1.18 -12.26 -3.50
N ASP A 194 -1.81 -13.31 -2.98
CA ASP A 194 -1.73 -14.69 -3.47
C ASP A 194 -0.29 -15.23 -3.60
N LEU A 195 0.55 -15.02 -2.57
CA LEU A 195 1.89 -15.59 -2.52
C LEU A 195 1.80 -17.12 -2.58
N GLY A 196 2.54 -17.72 -3.51
CA GLY A 196 2.54 -19.16 -3.77
C GLY A 196 1.96 -19.55 -5.13
N THR A 197 1.45 -18.59 -5.91
CA THR A 197 0.93 -18.85 -7.26
C THR A 197 1.98 -18.68 -8.36
N GLU A 198 3.10 -18.03 -8.06
CA GLU A 198 4.23 -17.86 -9.00
C GLU A 198 5.07 -19.12 -9.14
N LEU A 199 5.92 -19.14 -10.17
CA LEU A 199 6.92 -20.22 -10.34
C LEU A 199 7.99 -20.12 -9.25
N ASN A 200 8.17 -21.20 -8.49
CA ASN A 200 9.20 -21.26 -7.47
C ASN A 200 10.55 -21.68 -8.09
N ASN A 201 11.54 -20.82 -7.92
CA ASN A 201 12.94 -21.09 -8.28
C ASN A 201 13.88 -20.31 -7.36
N SER A 202 15.18 -20.52 -7.51
CA SER A 202 16.19 -19.83 -6.68
C SER A 202 16.16 -18.31 -6.82
N PHE A 203 15.76 -17.79 -7.98
CA PHE A 203 15.61 -16.36 -8.22
C PHE A 203 14.44 -15.79 -7.42
N THR A 204 13.23 -16.37 -7.54
CA THR A 204 12.04 -15.90 -6.83
C THR A 204 12.23 -15.93 -5.32
N SER A 205 12.79 -17.02 -4.78
CA SER A 205 13.10 -17.11 -3.33
C SER A 205 14.12 -16.05 -2.91
N SER A 206 15.19 -15.84 -3.66
CA SER A 206 16.21 -14.83 -3.35
C SER A 206 15.66 -13.41 -3.41
N GLN A 207 14.81 -13.09 -4.40
CA GLN A 207 14.21 -11.76 -4.55
C GLN A 207 13.17 -11.48 -3.47
N LEU A 208 12.34 -12.47 -3.12
CA LEU A 208 11.38 -12.34 -2.02
C LEU A 208 12.10 -12.08 -0.70
N TYR A 209 13.16 -12.84 -0.40
CA TYR A 209 13.97 -12.62 0.78
C TYR A 209 14.52 -11.19 0.82
N HIS A 210 15.14 -10.75 -0.27
CA HIS A 210 15.70 -9.40 -0.37
C HIS A 210 14.63 -8.31 -0.17
N CYS A 211 13.46 -8.47 -0.78
CA CYS A 211 12.36 -7.53 -0.65
C CYS A 211 11.88 -7.45 0.82
N ILE A 212 11.57 -8.59 1.44
CA ILE A 212 11.11 -8.65 2.84
C ILE A 212 12.17 -8.08 3.79
N ASP A 213 13.43 -8.54 3.67
CA ASP A 213 14.52 -8.14 4.57
C ASP A 213 14.82 -6.65 4.47
N THR A 214 14.86 -6.09 3.26
CA THR A 214 15.08 -4.66 3.04
C THR A 214 13.94 -3.82 3.62
N ARG A 215 12.69 -4.23 3.44
CA ARG A 215 11.54 -3.50 3.98
C ARG A 215 11.48 -3.56 5.50
N LEU A 216 11.78 -4.72 6.11
CA LEU A 216 11.90 -4.87 7.55
C LEU A 216 13.00 -3.95 8.12
N THR A 217 14.17 -3.93 7.49
CA THR A 217 15.31 -3.07 7.90
C THR A 217 14.96 -1.58 7.81
N ASN A 218 14.16 -1.18 6.82
CA ASN A 218 13.73 0.19 6.62
C ASN A 218 12.43 0.54 7.35
N HIS A 219 11.95 -0.32 8.23
CA HIS A 219 10.68 -0.15 8.97
C HIS A 219 9.48 0.15 8.05
N ARG A 220 9.42 -0.51 6.89
CA ARG A 220 8.33 -0.40 5.93
C ARG A 220 7.38 -1.59 6.05
N SER A 221 6.09 -1.31 6.10
CA SER A 221 5.06 -2.31 6.31
C SER A 221 4.85 -3.20 5.08
N THR A 222 4.68 -4.50 5.32
CA THR A 222 4.34 -5.48 4.27
C THR A 222 3.18 -6.34 4.71
N ILE A 223 2.20 -6.50 3.85
CA ILE A 223 1.10 -7.48 4.01
C ILE A 223 1.28 -8.56 2.96
N ILE A 224 1.18 -9.79 3.38
CA ILE A 224 1.22 -10.96 2.50
C ILE A 224 -0.09 -11.72 2.66
N SER A 225 -0.74 -12.08 1.56
CA SER A 225 -1.80 -13.08 1.57
C SER A 225 -1.33 -14.36 0.91
N THR A 226 -1.76 -15.51 1.43
CA THR A 226 -1.39 -16.83 0.87
C THR A 226 -2.44 -17.90 1.19
N ASN A 227 -2.55 -18.87 0.29
CA ASN A 227 -3.30 -20.10 0.53
C ASN A 227 -2.40 -21.24 1.07
N LEU A 228 -1.09 -21.03 1.14
CA LEU A 228 -0.13 -22.04 1.57
C LEU A 228 -0.25 -22.27 3.09
N SER A 229 -0.07 -23.52 3.50
CA SER A 229 0.19 -23.85 4.88
C SER A 229 1.58 -23.39 5.32
N PHE A 230 1.88 -23.42 6.62
CA PHE A 230 3.24 -23.08 7.09
C PHE A 230 4.29 -24.06 6.62
N ASP A 231 3.94 -25.35 6.47
CA ASP A 231 4.85 -26.36 5.94
C ASP A 231 5.12 -26.13 4.45
N ASP A 232 4.08 -25.82 3.67
CA ASP A 232 4.22 -25.46 2.25
C ASP A 232 5.05 -24.18 2.06
N LEU A 233 4.84 -23.16 2.91
CA LEU A 233 5.64 -21.93 2.90
C LEU A 233 7.12 -22.19 3.15
N ARG A 234 7.43 -23.05 4.13
CA ARG A 234 8.80 -23.43 4.47
C ARG A 234 9.46 -24.23 3.35
N GLU A 235 8.75 -25.20 2.78
CA GLU A 235 9.25 -26.02 1.68
C GLU A 235 9.49 -25.17 0.42
N ARG A 236 8.54 -24.26 0.14
CA ARG A 236 8.54 -23.48 -1.08
C ARG A 236 9.60 -22.35 -1.10
N TYR A 237 9.76 -21.63 0.02
CA TYR A 237 10.56 -20.39 0.04
C TYR A 237 11.82 -20.44 0.88
N SER A 238 12.15 -21.49 1.52
CA SER A 238 13.26 -21.68 2.44
C SER A 238 12.98 -21.27 3.89
N GLU A 239 13.72 -21.88 4.79
CA GLU A 239 13.67 -21.61 6.25
C GLU A 239 13.95 -20.14 6.59
N ARG A 240 14.78 -19.45 5.80
CA ARG A 240 15.12 -18.04 6.05
C ARG A 240 13.93 -17.11 5.86
N ILE A 241 13.16 -17.29 4.78
CA ILE A 241 11.97 -16.48 4.50
C ILE A 241 10.90 -16.80 5.53
N PHE A 242 10.67 -18.10 5.79
CA PHE A 242 9.72 -18.56 6.80
C PHE A 242 10.01 -17.95 8.16
N SER A 243 11.26 -18.00 8.63
CA SER A 243 11.68 -17.40 9.90
C SER A 243 11.46 -15.87 9.93
N ARG A 244 11.75 -15.15 8.85
CA ARG A 244 11.51 -13.70 8.75
C ARG A 244 10.03 -13.37 8.88
N ILE A 245 9.17 -14.12 8.21
CA ILE A 245 7.72 -13.94 8.25
C ILE A 245 7.21 -14.26 9.67
N THR A 246 7.49 -15.43 10.19
CA THR A 246 6.94 -15.86 11.49
C THR A 246 7.42 -15.02 12.68
N SER A 247 8.62 -14.42 12.59
CA SER A 247 9.18 -13.58 13.66
C SER A 247 8.78 -12.11 13.58
N ASN A 248 8.32 -11.60 12.43
CA ASN A 248 8.12 -10.17 12.22
C ASN A 248 6.73 -9.79 11.73
N TYR A 249 5.83 -10.78 11.52
CA TYR A 249 4.48 -10.55 11.02
C TYR A 249 3.45 -11.01 12.05
N THR A 250 2.37 -10.27 12.18
CA THR A 250 1.18 -10.75 12.86
C THR A 250 0.49 -11.77 11.95
N LEU A 251 0.34 -12.99 12.43
CA LEU A 251 -0.19 -14.12 11.68
C LEU A 251 -1.71 -14.16 11.85
N LEU A 252 -2.46 -13.94 10.79
CA LEU A 252 -3.92 -13.91 10.79
C LEU A 252 -4.47 -15.06 9.96
N LYS A 253 -4.89 -16.12 10.64
CA LYS A 253 -5.59 -17.23 10.00
C LYS A 253 -7.03 -16.82 9.73
N ILE A 254 -7.47 -16.94 8.47
CA ILE A 254 -8.86 -16.74 8.09
C ILE A 254 -9.48 -18.09 7.77
N THR A 255 -10.57 -18.40 8.47
CA THR A 255 -11.31 -19.66 8.35
C THR A 255 -12.68 -19.45 7.74
N GLY A 256 -13.31 -20.51 7.28
CA GLY A 256 -14.65 -20.51 6.71
C GLY A 256 -14.73 -21.09 5.31
N ASP A 257 -15.92 -21.01 4.74
CA ASP A 257 -16.24 -21.53 3.42
C ASP A 257 -15.83 -20.56 2.31
N ASP A 258 -15.81 -21.06 1.07
CA ASP A 258 -15.59 -20.22 -0.10
C ASP A 258 -16.78 -19.26 -0.31
N ILE A 259 -16.54 -17.97 -0.02
CA ILE A 259 -17.53 -16.89 -0.15
C ILE A 259 -17.97 -16.70 -1.62
N ARG A 260 -17.08 -16.96 -2.59
CA ARG A 260 -17.41 -16.86 -4.02
C ARG A 260 -18.48 -17.86 -4.40
N LEU A 261 -18.39 -19.08 -3.91
CA LEU A 261 -19.39 -20.12 -4.10
C LEU A 261 -20.73 -19.74 -3.42
N LYS A 262 -20.68 -19.24 -2.17
CA LYS A 262 -21.90 -18.76 -1.49
C LYS A 262 -22.61 -17.65 -2.26
N LYS A 263 -21.87 -16.66 -2.74
CA LYS A 263 -22.44 -15.58 -3.56
C LYS A 263 -23.07 -16.08 -4.85
N ALA A 264 -22.44 -17.02 -5.53
CA ALA A 264 -22.98 -17.62 -6.76
C ALA A 264 -24.30 -18.37 -6.50
N ILE A 265 -24.40 -19.11 -5.38
CA ILE A 265 -25.62 -19.83 -4.99
C ILE A 265 -26.77 -18.89 -4.60
N MET A 266 -26.47 -17.75 -3.94
CA MET A 266 -27.49 -16.77 -3.53
C MET A 266 -28.05 -15.92 -4.69
N GLN A 267 -27.40 -15.90 -5.84
CA GLN A 267 -27.84 -15.17 -7.03
C GLN A 267 -28.73 -16.01 -7.96
N HIS A 268 -28.91 -17.29 -7.68
CA HIS A 268 -29.80 -18.23 -8.37
C HIS A 268 -30.97 -18.66 -7.49
#